data_8c54237d9e3d0022940ebbf6a420c939
#
_entry.id   8c54237d9e3d0022940ebbf6a420c939
#
_cell.length_a   1.000
_cell.length_b   1.000
_cell.length_c   1.000
_cell.angle_alpha   90.00
_cell.angle_beta   90.00
_cell.angle_gamma   90.00
#
_symmetry.space_group_name_H-M   'P 1'
#
loop_
_entity.id
_entity.type
_entity.pdbx_description
1 polymer ?
#
loop_
_entity_poly.entity_id
_entity_poly.type
_entity_poly.pdbx_seq_one_letter_code
_entity_poly.pdbx_strand_id
1 'polypeptide(L)'
;MVRGVEAMSPRPMRADDEQTVRKLYAQGHPFWPPRAESWYFTYPTLVMEVDGELLGFTSFAIGEMTGLRVVQGADLVVDLNYRGAGIGLALHRARLALGAEVGATWFSGVTQPDNPAMQRIFLACGHHACQPIRRYYPDGGDGVLYAGAITE
;
A
#
# COMPACT_ATOMS: atom_id res chain seq x y z
N MET A 1 -14.20 20.05 -6.56
CA MET A 1 -12.83 20.07 -7.09
C MET A 1 -11.90 19.35 -6.12
N VAL A 2 -11.15 18.39 -6.64
CA VAL A 2 -10.19 17.67 -5.81
C VAL A 2 -8.98 18.57 -5.53
N ARG A 3 -8.55 18.61 -4.27
CA ARG A 3 -7.37 19.38 -3.89
C ARG A 3 -6.11 18.77 -4.50
N GLY A 4 -5.06 19.57 -4.63
CA GLY A 4 -3.75 19.06 -5.02
C GLY A 4 -3.23 18.02 -4.04
N VAL A 5 -2.39 17.09 -4.53
CA VAL A 5 -1.89 15.97 -3.72
C VAL A 5 -1.17 16.44 -2.47
N GLU A 6 -0.42 17.53 -2.56
CA GLU A 6 0.32 18.10 -1.42
C GLU A 6 -0.61 18.62 -0.30
N ALA A 7 -1.89 18.83 -0.59
CA ALA A 7 -2.87 19.21 0.41
C ALA A 7 -3.58 17.99 1.01
N MET A 8 -3.32 16.80 0.50
CA MET A 8 -3.93 15.56 0.97
C MET A 8 -3.02 14.89 1.99
N SER A 9 -3.61 14.41 3.09
CA SER A 9 -2.87 13.72 4.12
C SER A 9 -3.57 12.43 4.48
N PRO A 10 -2.89 11.28 4.36
CA PRO A 10 -3.45 10.03 4.84
C PRO A 10 -3.67 10.08 6.35
N ARG A 11 -4.70 9.40 6.81
CA ARG A 11 -4.98 9.24 8.23
C ARG A 11 -5.12 7.77 8.59
N PRO A 12 -4.96 7.42 9.89
CA PRO A 12 -5.24 6.05 10.32
C PRO A 12 -6.69 5.65 10.01
N MET A 13 -6.85 4.38 9.63
CA MET A 13 -8.16 3.79 9.41
C MET A 13 -8.94 3.73 10.73
N ARG A 14 -10.23 4.01 10.65
CA ARG A 14 -11.17 3.84 11.77
C ARG A 14 -12.03 2.60 11.52
N ALA A 15 -12.66 2.09 12.58
CA ALA A 15 -13.49 0.89 12.47
C ALA A 15 -14.63 1.07 11.46
N ASP A 16 -15.22 2.27 11.37
CA ASP A 16 -16.32 2.54 10.46
C ASP A 16 -15.88 2.75 9.01
N ASP A 17 -14.59 2.76 8.71
CA ASP A 17 -14.07 2.76 7.34
C ASP A 17 -14.07 1.37 6.69
N GLU A 18 -14.27 0.31 7.47
CA GLU A 18 -14.05 -1.08 7.04
C GLU A 18 -14.81 -1.43 5.75
N GLN A 19 -16.07 -1.04 5.66
CA GLN A 19 -16.87 -1.37 4.48
C GLN A 19 -16.34 -0.70 3.21
N THR A 20 -15.93 0.56 3.31
CA THR A 20 -15.37 1.27 2.16
C THR A 20 -14.02 0.70 1.76
N VAL A 21 -13.19 0.35 2.72
CA VAL A 21 -11.90 -0.31 2.44
C VAL A 21 -12.13 -1.65 1.72
N ARG A 22 -13.13 -2.43 2.13
CA ARG A 22 -13.48 -3.68 1.46
C ARG A 22 -13.92 -3.46 0.01
N LYS A 23 -14.67 -2.40 -0.25
CA LYS A 23 -15.08 -2.04 -1.62
C LYS A 23 -13.89 -1.66 -2.48
N LEU A 24 -12.96 -0.87 -1.94
CA LEU A 24 -11.74 -0.51 -2.64
C LEU A 24 -10.87 -1.75 -2.93
N TYR A 25 -10.75 -2.65 -1.98
CA TYR A 25 -10.02 -3.89 -2.18
C TYR A 25 -10.62 -4.72 -3.33
N ALA A 26 -11.93 -4.88 -3.33
CA ALA A 26 -12.61 -5.63 -4.39
C ALA A 26 -12.45 -4.95 -5.76
N GLN A 27 -12.44 -3.63 -5.79
CA GLN A 27 -12.21 -2.86 -7.02
C GLN A 27 -10.79 -3.08 -7.56
N GLY A 28 -9.79 -3.10 -6.67
CA GLY A 28 -8.40 -3.32 -7.06
C GLY A 28 -8.08 -4.77 -7.40
N HIS A 29 -8.87 -5.71 -6.88
CA HIS A 29 -8.65 -7.15 -7.04
C HIS A 29 -9.96 -7.86 -7.39
N PRO A 30 -10.55 -7.59 -8.56
CA PRO A 30 -11.91 -8.06 -8.88
C PRO A 30 -12.03 -9.58 -8.99
N PHE A 31 -10.92 -10.30 -9.21
CA PHE A 31 -10.93 -11.75 -9.38
C PHE A 31 -10.40 -12.49 -8.15
N TRP A 32 -10.08 -11.78 -7.08
CA TRP A 32 -9.59 -12.39 -5.84
C TRP A 32 -10.77 -12.62 -4.88
N PRO A 33 -10.66 -13.62 -4.00
CA PRO A 33 -11.70 -13.81 -2.99
C PRO A 33 -11.75 -12.63 -2.02
N PRO A 34 -12.92 -12.33 -1.45
CA PRO A 34 -13.01 -11.31 -0.41
C PRO A 34 -12.13 -11.71 0.76
N ARG A 35 -11.54 -10.71 1.40
CA ARG A 35 -10.72 -10.94 2.58
C ARG A 35 -11.62 -11.20 3.78
N ALA A 36 -11.40 -12.32 4.46
CA ALA A 36 -12.17 -12.70 5.64
C ALA A 36 -11.81 -11.83 6.85
N GLU A 37 -10.52 -11.48 6.98
CA GLU A 37 -10.00 -10.75 8.13
C GLU A 37 -10.24 -9.25 8.01
N SER A 38 -10.44 -8.59 9.15
CA SER A 38 -10.58 -7.15 9.20
C SER A 38 -9.22 -6.47 9.04
N TRP A 39 -9.12 -5.48 8.14
CA TRP A 39 -7.93 -4.64 8.06
C TRP A 39 -7.70 -3.89 9.36
N TYR A 40 -8.78 -3.37 9.96
CA TYR A 40 -8.69 -2.55 11.17
C TYR A 40 -7.99 -3.29 12.32
N PHE A 41 -8.26 -4.61 12.46
CA PHE A 41 -7.71 -5.40 13.55
C PHE A 41 -6.46 -6.19 13.18
N THR A 42 -6.13 -6.29 11.89
CA THR A 42 -5.05 -7.17 11.43
C THR A 42 -3.77 -6.41 11.11
N TYR A 43 -3.89 -5.26 10.45
CA TYR A 43 -2.72 -4.50 10.00
C TYR A 43 -2.90 -3.02 10.30
N PRO A 44 -1.78 -2.31 10.58
CA PRO A 44 -1.78 -0.85 10.45
C PRO A 44 -2.26 -0.47 9.05
N THR A 45 -3.26 0.37 8.97
CA THR A 45 -3.89 0.77 7.71
C THR A 45 -4.11 2.28 7.70
N LEU A 46 -3.71 2.91 6.60
CA LEU A 46 -3.92 4.33 6.36
C LEU A 46 -4.91 4.50 5.23
N VAL A 47 -5.78 5.49 5.36
CA VAL A 47 -6.76 5.83 4.33
C VAL A 47 -6.54 7.27 3.85
N MET A 48 -6.85 7.52 2.59
CA MET A 48 -6.85 8.87 2.02
C MET A 48 -8.29 9.35 1.92
N GLU A 49 -8.64 10.31 2.77
CA GLU A 49 -9.97 10.91 2.77
C GLU A 49 -9.89 12.34 2.27
N VAL A 50 -10.75 12.68 1.31
CA VAL A 50 -10.88 14.03 0.79
C VAL A 50 -12.35 14.38 0.73
N ASP A 51 -12.73 15.46 1.39
CA ASP A 51 -14.11 15.94 1.44
C ASP A 51 -15.10 14.85 1.88
N GLY A 52 -14.70 14.05 2.87
CA GLY A 52 -15.54 13.00 3.45
C GLY A 52 -15.58 11.70 2.65
N GLU A 53 -14.84 11.61 1.55
CA GLU A 53 -14.81 10.43 0.67
C GLU A 53 -13.45 9.75 0.76
N LEU A 54 -13.44 8.43 0.93
CA LEU A 54 -12.21 7.65 0.88
C LEU A 54 -11.82 7.35 -0.56
N LEU A 55 -10.64 7.81 -0.96
CA LEU A 55 -10.12 7.65 -2.32
C LEU A 55 -9.08 6.55 -2.44
N GLY A 56 -8.62 5.99 -1.34
CA GLY A 56 -7.64 4.92 -1.37
C GLY A 56 -7.23 4.49 0.03
N PHE A 57 -6.51 3.38 0.10
CA PHE A 57 -5.96 2.91 1.36
C PHE A 57 -4.65 2.15 1.13
N THR A 58 -3.87 2.02 2.19
CA THR A 58 -2.69 1.17 2.20
C THR A 58 -2.54 0.50 3.55
N SER A 59 -2.03 -0.73 3.55
CA SER A 59 -1.75 -1.46 4.78
C SER A 59 -0.34 -2.02 4.75
N PHE A 60 0.20 -2.30 5.93
CA PHE A 60 1.55 -2.82 6.06
C PHE A 60 1.70 -3.55 7.39
N ALA A 61 2.79 -4.30 7.50
CA ALA A 61 3.22 -4.90 8.76
C ALA A 61 4.65 -4.45 9.06
N ILE A 62 5.02 -4.50 10.32
CA ILE A 62 6.42 -4.29 10.73
C ILE A 62 7.00 -5.65 11.05
N GLY A 63 8.06 -6.01 10.34
CA GLY A 63 8.78 -7.26 10.57
C GLY A 63 10.24 -7.03 10.86
N GLU A 64 10.93 -8.09 11.24
CA GLU A 64 12.39 -8.05 11.44
C GLU A 64 13.04 -9.10 10.55
N MET A 65 14.13 -8.73 9.92
CA MET A 65 14.89 -9.58 9.02
C MET A 65 16.36 -9.29 9.19
N THR A 66 17.13 -10.29 9.66
CA THR A 66 18.59 -10.17 9.87
C THR A 66 19.00 -8.91 10.64
N GLY A 67 18.26 -8.59 11.72
CA GLY A 67 18.55 -7.42 12.54
C GLY A 67 18.00 -6.10 12.03
N LEU A 68 17.35 -6.09 10.86
CA LEU A 68 16.71 -4.90 10.30
C LEU A 68 15.23 -4.91 10.63
N ARG A 69 14.68 -3.75 10.97
CA ARG A 69 13.23 -3.58 11.09
C ARG A 69 12.70 -3.12 9.73
N VAL A 70 11.71 -3.84 9.24
CA VAL A 70 11.24 -3.74 7.86
C VAL A 70 9.76 -3.37 7.82
N VAL A 71 9.40 -2.38 6.99
CA VAL A 71 8.00 -2.17 6.59
C VAL A 71 7.70 -3.17 5.48
N GLN A 72 6.78 -4.08 5.75
CA GLN A 72 6.30 -5.04 4.75
C GLN A 72 4.98 -4.53 4.19
N GLY A 73 4.99 -4.09 2.94
CA GLY A 73 3.79 -3.59 2.29
C GLY A 73 2.80 -4.72 2.03
N ALA A 74 1.55 -4.52 2.42
CA ALA A 74 0.48 -5.49 2.20
C ALA A 74 -0.40 -5.04 1.03
N ASP A 75 -1.25 -4.04 1.26
CA ASP A 75 -2.17 -3.56 0.23
C ASP A 75 -1.90 -2.10 -0.09
N LEU A 76 -2.18 -1.71 -1.32
CA LEU A 76 -2.26 -0.32 -1.73
C LEU A 76 -3.24 -0.23 -2.89
N VAL A 77 -4.39 0.39 -2.66
CA VAL A 77 -5.45 0.52 -3.67
C VAL A 77 -5.91 1.96 -3.72
N VAL A 78 -6.05 2.49 -4.94
CA VAL A 78 -6.60 3.81 -5.20
C VAL A 78 -7.88 3.62 -6.02
N ASP A 79 -8.93 4.37 -5.67
CA ASP A 79 -10.19 4.36 -6.40
C ASP A 79 -9.93 4.61 -7.89
N LEU A 80 -10.59 3.83 -8.76
CA LEU A 80 -10.40 3.89 -10.22
C LEU A 80 -10.58 5.31 -10.78
N ASN A 81 -11.50 6.07 -10.21
CA ASN A 81 -11.82 7.42 -10.68
C ASN A 81 -10.78 8.47 -10.29
N TYR A 82 -9.83 8.10 -9.43
CA TYR A 82 -8.84 9.03 -8.87
C TYR A 82 -7.41 8.59 -9.12
N ARG A 83 -7.20 7.60 -9.97
CA ARG A 83 -5.85 7.13 -10.33
C ARG A 83 -5.12 8.19 -11.16
N GLY A 84 -3.80 8.24 -11.03
CA GLY A 84 -2.97 9.21 -11.71
C GLY A 84 -2.86 10.56 -11.02
N ALA A 85 -3.50 10.74 -9.85
CA ALA A 85 -3.45 12.00 -9.10
C ALA A 85 -2.37 12.01 -8.00
N GLY A 86 -1.54 10.95 -7.91
CA GLY A 86 -0.48 10.87 -6.91
C GLY A 86 -0.91 10.33 -5.56
N ILE A 87 -2.15 9.85 -5.44
CA ILE A 87 -2.68 9.35 -4.16
C ILE A 87 -1.91 8.10 -3.72
N GLY A 88 -1.61 7.19 -4.63
CA GLY A 88 -0.86 5.97 -4.32
C GLY A 88 0.53 6.29 -3.78
N LEU A 89 1.23 7.23 -4.39
CA LEU A 89 2.54 7.65 -3.92
C LEU A 89 2.46 8.29 -2.54
N ALA A 90 1.46 9.12 -2.30
CA ALA A 90 1.25 9.76 -1.00
C ALA A 90 0.98 8.72 0.10
N LEU A 91 0.15 7.72 -0.19
CA LEU A 91 -0.13 6.62 0.73
C LEU A 91 1.14 5.82 1.02
N HIS A 92 1.90 5.48 0.00
CA HIS A 92 3.14 4.72 0.18
C HIS A 92 4.15 5.49 1.04
N ARG A 93 4.36 6.77 0.75
CA ARG A 93 5.26 7.60 1.55
C ARG A 93 4.80 7.71 2.99
N ALA A 94 3.50 7.79 3.22
CA ALA A 94 2.96 7.87 4.59
C ALA A 94 3.22 6.59 5.37
N ARG A 95 3.06 5.40 4.75
CA ARG A 95 3.36 4.14 5.46
C ARG A 95 4.85 3.99 5.73
N LEU A 96 5.72 4.47 4.84
CA LEU A 96 7.17 4.49 5.10
C LEU A 96 7.51 5.40 6.27
N ALA A 97 6.93 6.60 6.31
CA ALA A 97 7.16 7.55 7.40
C ALA A 97 6.70 6.99 8.74
N LEU A 98 5.54 6.35 8.77
CA LEU A 98 5.00 5.75 9.98
C LEU A 98 5.89 4.60 10.46
N GLY A 99 6.38 3.79 9.52
CA GLY A 99 7.34 2.73 9.84
C GLY A 99 8.64 3.29 10.41
N ALA A 100 9.15 4.36 9.82
CA ALA A 100 10.37 5.01 10.30
C ALA A 100 10.22 5.52 11.74
N GLU A 101 9.04 6.00 12.12
CA GLU A 101 8.77 6.44 13.50
C GLU A 101 8.95 5.33 14.52
N VAL A 102 8.75 4.07 14.13
CA VAL A 102 8.95 2.92 15.01
C VAL A 102 10.27 2.19 14.73
N GLY A 103 11.18 2.84 14.04
CA GLY A 103 12.55 2.36 13.85
C GLY A 103 12.79 1.51 12.61
N ALA A 104 11.84 1.43 11.69
CA ALA A 104 12.05 0.70 10.44
C ALA A 104 13.03 1.47 9.54
N THR A 105 13.96 0.73 8.94
CA THR A 105 14.98 1.30 8.04
C THR A 105 14.92 0.71 6.64
N TRP A 106 14.03 -0.28 6.42
CA TRP A 106 13.95 -1.02 5.18
C TRP A 106 12.50 -1.26 4.79
N PHE A 107 12.25 -1.33 3.48
CA PHE A 107 10.94 -1.67 2.94
C PHE A 107 11.03 -2.91 2.07
N SER A 108 10.00 -3.75 2.11
CA SER A 108 9.80 -4.82 1.14
C SER A 108 8.33 -4.89 0.76
N GLY A 109 8.05 -5.18 -0.50
CA GLY A 109 6.69 -5.32 -0.99
C GLY A 109 6.66 -6.06 -2.32
N VAL A 110 5.53 -6.67 -2.61
CA VAL A 110 5.35 -7.45 -3.83
C VAL A 110 4.28 -6.79 -4.69
N THR A 111 4.53 -6.69 -5.99
CA THR A 111 3.54 -6.22 -6.95
C THR A 111 3.49 -7.17 -8.14
N GLN A 112 2.42 -7.06 -8.94
CA GLN A 112 2.27 -7.84 -10.15
C GLN A 112 3.25 -7.32 -11.23
N PRO A 113 3.80 -8.21 -12.08
CA PRO A 113 4.75 -7.80 -13.12
C PRO A 113 4.14 -6.83 -14.13
N ASP A 114 2.82 -6.86 -14.30
CA ASP A 114 2.08 -6.02 -15.23
C ASP A 114 1.42 -4.81 -14.57
N ASN A 115 1.93 -4.36 -13.43
CA ASN A 115 1.41 -3.19 -12.72
C ASN A 115 2.44 -2.04 -12.76
N PRO A 116 2.51 -1.29 -13.88
CA PRO A 116 3.51 -0.23 -14.03
C PRO A 116 3.32 0.93 -13.06
N ALA A 117 2.09 1.20 -12.64
CA ALA A 117 1.82 2.27 -11.68
C ALA A 117 2.49 1.98 -10.33
N MET A 118 2.37 0.75 -9.83
CA MET A 118 2.99 0.36 -8.56
C MET A 118 4.51 0.30 -8.69
N GLN A 119 5.01 -0.18 -9.81
CA GLN A 119 6.45 -0.21 -10.08
C GLN A 119 7.04 1.20 -10.03
N ARG A 120 6.38 2.18 -10.64
CA ARG A 120 6.83 3.58 -10.59
C ARG A 120 6.85 4.13 -9.17
N ILE A 121 5.85 3.80 -8.36
CA ILE A 121 5.80 4.22 -6.96
C ILE A 121 7.00 3.66 -6.19
N PHE A 122 7.28 2.38 -6.33
CA PHE A 122 8.41 1.75 -5.66
C PHE A 122 9.74 2.37 -6.11
N LEU A 123 9.94 2.53 -7.41
CA LEU A 123 11.18 3.11 -7.94
C LEU A 123 11.36 4.55 -7.49
N ALA A 124 10.28 5.33 -7.42
CA ALA A 124 10.35 6.73 -6.97
C ALA A 124 10.79 6.84 -5.51
N CYS A 125 10.59 5.80 -4.71
CA CYS A 125 10.99 5.76 -3.30
C CYS A 125 12.29 5.00 -3.05
N GLY A 126 13.04 4.67 -4.12
CA GLY A 126 14.33 4.01 -3.98
C GLY A 126 14.25 2.50 -3.77
N HIS A 127 13.11 1.89 -4.05
CA HIS A 127 12.97 0.44 -3.98
C HIS A 127 13.22 -0.15 -5.35
N HIS A 128 13.92 -1.28 -5.40
CA HIS A 128 14.31 -1.92 -6.65
C HIS A 128 13.77 -3.34 -6.72
N ALA A 129 13.53 -3.82 -7.95
CA ALA A 129 13.12 -5.20 -8.17
C ALA A 129 14.25 -6.14 -7.76
N CYS A 130 13.94 -7.09 -6.89
CA CYS A 130 14.93 -8.03 -6.35
C CYS A 130 14.80 -9.39 -6.98
N GLN A 131 13.58 -9.94 -7.07
CA GLN A 131 13.37 -11.25 -7.66
C GLN A 131 11.90 -11.48 -7.99
N PRO A 132 11.60 -12.33 -8.97
CA PRO A 132 10.25 -12.81 -9.21
C PRO A 132 9.85 -13.83 -8.14
N ILE A 133 8.57 -13.87 -7.80
CA ILE A 133 8.00 -14.89 -6.91
C ILE A 133 6.88 -15.56 -7.68
N ARG A 134 7.07 -16.83 -8.02
CA ARG A 134 6.09 -17.58 -8.80
C ARG A 134 4.87 -17.92 -7.96
N ARG A 135 3.69 -17.79 -8.58
CA ARG A 135 2.40 -18.16 -7.97
C ARG A 135 2.16 -17.48 -6.63
N TYR A 136 2.48 -16.21 -6.56
CA TYR A 136 2.37 -15.45 -5.31
C TYR A 136 0.92 -15.13 -4.96
N TYR A 137 0.10 -14.81 -5.97
CA TYR A 137 -1.25 -14.31 -5.76
C TYR A 137 -2.30 -15.43 -5.75
N PRO A 138 -3.49 -15.17 -5.14
CA PRO A 138 -4.55 -16.18 -5.03
C PRO A 138 -5.01 -16.77 -6.36
N ASP A 139 -4.90 -16.01 -7.46
CA ASP A 139 -5.26 -16.46 -8.80
C ASP A 139 -4.15 -17.26 -9.49
N GLY A 140 -3.04 -17.51 -8.80
CA GLY A 140 -1.88 -18.20 -9.33
C GLY A 140 -0.92 -17.29 -10.09
N GLY A 141 -1.17 -15.99 -10.13
CA GLY A 141 -0.31 -15.02 -10.80
C GLY A 141 1.01 -14.82 -10.07
N ASP A 142 2.04 -14.46 -10.84
CA ASP A 142 3.38 -14.20 -10.31
C ASP A 142 3.44 -12.82 -9.66
N GLY A 143 4.36 -12.67 -8.69
CA GLY A 143 4.71 -11.39 -8.10
C GLY A 143 6.16 -11.03 -8.39
N VAL A 144 6.49 -9.77 -8.15
CA VAL A 144 7.87 -9.28 -8.15
C VAL A 144 8.14 -8.62 -6.82
N LEU A 145 9.17 -9.07 -6.12
CA LEU A 145 9.60 -8.47 -4.86
C LEU A 145 10.41 -7.21 -5.14
N TYR A 146 9.97 -6.11 -4.53
CA TYR A 146 10.72 -4.85 -4.49
C TYR A 146 11.21 -4.63 -3.06
N ALA A 147 12.40 -4.08 -2.92
CA ALA A 147 12.95 -3.76 -1.61
C ALA A 147 13.93 -2.59 -1.71
N GLY A 148 14.15 -1.93 -0.60
CA GLY A 148 15.11 -0.85 -0.51
C GLY A 148 15.11 -0.19 0.86
N ALA A 149 16.14 0.60 1.11
CA ALA A 149 16.23 1.38 2.35
C ALA A 149 15.15 2.45 2.38
N ILE A 150 14.64 2.73 3.57
CA ILE A 150 13.75 3.87 3.77
C ILE A 150 14.62 5.11 3.89
N THR A 151 14.42 6.05 2.98
CA THR A 151 15.13 7.33 2.96
C THR A 151 14.17 8.46 3.31
N GLU A 152 14.68 9.42 4.02
CA GLU A 152 13.90 10.62 4.36
C GLU A 152 13.83 11.63 3.21
#